data_b04463c176fdc57888ddb4abf99cb8a6
#
_entry.id   b04463c176fdc57888ddb4abf99cb8a6
#
_cell.length_a   1.000
_cell.length_b   1.000
_cell.length_c   1.000
_cell.angle_alpha   90.00
_cell.angle_beta   90.00
_cell.angle_gamma   90.00
#
_symmetry.space_group_name_H-M   'P 1'
#
loop_
_entity.id
_entity.type
_entity.pdbx_description
1 polymer ?
#
loop_
_entity_poly.entity_id
_entity_poly.type
_entity_poly.pdbx_seq_one_letter_code
_entity_poly.pdbx_strand_id
1 'polypeptide(L)'
;MTRTDLSKPKVASLNEWLEARKQFLIREKEFTRLRDQLCKQRRELPWVKVEKNYVFDGPGGKIPMAELFEGRSQLVVYHFMFAPDWNEGCPSCSFWADNFNVIGIHLNHRDVTMIAISRAPWEKLEAFKRRMGWNFKWFSSGNNDFNYDYHVSFTPEVLKSQVEYNYGKWERGDELAHDY
;
A
#
# COMPACT_ATOMS: atom_id res chain seq x y z
N MET A 1 20.65 9.31 -6.05
CA MET A 1 21.08 7.89 -6.06
C MET A 1 22.49 7.81 -6.62
N THR A 2 23.47 7.61 -5.76
CA THR A 2 24.86 7.35 -6.17
C THR A 2 24.91 6.02 -6.92
N ARG A 3 25.43 6.06 -8.13
CA ARG A 3 25.73 4.87 -8.93
C ARG A 3 26.63 3.96 -8.08
N THR A 4 26.09 2.87 -7.56
CA THR A 4 26.89 1.82 -6.92
C THR A 4 27.87 1.34 -7.98
N ASP A 5 29.17 1.41 -7.67
CA ASP A 5 30.23 0.88 -8.54
C ASP A 5 30.01 -0.63 -8.65
N LEU A 6 29.33 -1.04 -9.72
CA LEU A 6 29.11 -2.45 -10.04
C LEU A 6 30.47 -2.98 -10.52
N SER A 7 31.34 -3.35 -9.58
CA SER A 7 32.52 -4.15 -9.90
C SER A 7 32.08 -5.33 -10.76
N LYS A 8 32.79 -5.56 -11.88
CA LYS A 8 32.47 -6.68 -12.77
C LYS A 8 32.35 -7.96 -11.93
N PRO A 9 31.26 -8.73 -12.05
CA PRO A 9 31.10 -9.95 -11.26
C PRO A 9 32.28 -10.90 -11.51
N LYS A 10 32.76 -11.55 -10.46
CA LYS A 10 33.82 -12.55 -10.58
C LYS A 10 33.33 -13.71 -11.46
N VAL A 11 34.04 -13.98 -12.53
CA VAL A 11 33.80 -15.18 -13.36
C VAL A 11 34.48 -16.37 -12.66
N ALA A 12 33.74 -17.45 -12.46
CA ALA A 12 34.20 -18.66 -11.81
C ALA A 12 33.88 -19.90 -12.67
N SER A 13 34.49 -21.02 -12.36
CA SER A 13 34.08 -22.30 -12.96
C SER A 13 32.68 -22.71 -12.50
N LEU A 14 31.99 -23.58 -13.24
CA LEU A 14 30.67 -24.09 -12.87
C LEU A 14 30.70 -24.76 -11.48
N ASN A 15 31.75 -25.51 -11.17
CA ASN A 15 31.87 -26.20 -9.87
C ASN A 15 31.98 -25.20 -8.71
N GLU A 16 32.84 -24.19 -8.84
CA GLU A 16 32.97 -23.11 -7.82
C GLU A 16 31.65 -22.36 -7.67
N TRP A 17 30.96 -22.04 -8.77
CA TRP A 17 29.67 -21.40 -8.71
C TRP A 17 28.62 -22.27 -8.01
N LEU A 18 28.54 -23.58 -8.32
CA LEU A 18 27.60 -24.49 -7.70
C LEU A 18 27.82 -24.61 -6.19
N GLU A 19 29.06 -24.69 -5.74
CA GLU A 19 29.35 -24.75 -4.29
C GLU A 19 28.96 -23.43 -3.60
N ALA A 20 29.32 -22.29 -4.17
CA ALA A 20 28.89 -21.00 -3.63
C ALA A 20 27.36 -20.86 -3.64
N ARG A 21 26.69 -21.30 -4.71
CA ARG A 21 25.24 -21.27 -4.84
C ARG A 21 24.52 -22.14 -3.81
N LYS A 22 25.05 -23.35 -3.52
CA LYS A 22 24.51 -24.24 -2.48
C LYS A 22 24.62 -23.60 -1.10
N GLN A 23 25.75 -23.01 -0.78
CA GLN A 23 25.94 -22.31 0.52
C GLN A 23 24.98 -21.13 0.65
N PHE A 24 24.80 -20.35 -0.43
CA PHE A 24 23.84 -19.25 -0.43
C PHE A 24 22.40 -19.73 -0.30
N LEU A 25 22.03 -20.86 -0.92
CA LEU A 25 20.70 -21.46 -0.81
C LEU A 25 20.34 -21.83 0.64
N ILE A 26 21.30 -22.20 1.46
CA ILE A 26 21.05 -22.48 2.89
C ILE A 26 20.51 -21.21 3.57
N ARG A 27 21.14 -20.06 3.33
CA ARG A 27 20.73 -18.76 3.88
C ARG A 27 19.37 -18.30 3.33
N GLU A 28 19.10 -18.52 2.05
CA GLU A 28 17.78 -18.24 1.47
C GLU A 28 16.67 -19.06 2.15
N LYS A 29 16.93 -20.32 2.44
CA LYS A 29 15.98 -21.19 3.17
C LYS A 29 15.79 -20.74 4.61
N GLU A 30 16.84 -20.33 5.30
CA GLU A 30 16.76 -19.75 6.65
C GLU A 30 15.90 -18.48 6.65
N PHE A 31 16.12 -17.58 5.71
CA PHE A 31 15.30 -16.37 5.53
C PHE A 31 13.82 -16.72 5.26
N THR A 32 13.56 -17.72 4.41
CA THR A 32 12.19 -18.16 4.13
C THR A 32 11.49 -18.66 5.40
N ARG A 33 12.18 -19.49 6.21
CA ARG A 33 11.63 -19.98 7.48
C ARG A 33 11.36 -18.83 8.47
N LEU A 34 12.29 -17.87 8.57
CA LEU A 34 12.12 -16.71 9.43
C LEU A 34 10.92 -15.87 8.99
N ARG A 35 10.76 -15.64 7.69
CA ARG A 35 9.61 -14.95 7.12
C ARG A 35 8.30 -15.67 7.46
N ASP A 36 8.26 -17.00 7.35
CA ASP A 36 7.07 -17.79 7.67
C ASP A 36 6.71 -17.70 9.15
N GLN A 37 7.71 -17.74 10.04
CA GLN A 37 7.52 -17.51 11.48
C GLN A 37 6.97 -16.11 11.77
N LEU A 38 7.53 -15.09 11.15
CA LEU A 38 7.04 -13.70 11.30
C LEU A 38 5.60 -13.56 10.78
N CYS A 39 5.27 -14.18 9.66
CA CYS A 39 3.90 -14.20 9.14
C CYS A 39 2.93 -14.92 10.08
N LYS A 40 3.37 -15.99 10.77
CA LYS A 40 2.58 -16.65 11.80
C LYS A 40 2.32 -15.70 12.97
N GLN A 41 3.36 -15.11 13.55
CA GLN A 41 3.26 -14.16 14.65
C GLN A 41 2.34 -12.98 14.32
N ARG A 42 2.43 -12.45 13.08
CA ARG A 42 1.54 -11.37 12.63
C ARG A 42 0.06 -11.77 12.66
N ARG A 43 -0.27 -13.02 12.31
CA ARG A 43 -1.65 -13.53 12.41
C ARG A 43 -2.15 -13.74 13.84
N GLU A 44 -1.23 -13.83 14.80
CA GLU A 44 -1.52 -13.99 16.24
C GLU A 44 -1.69 -12.63 16.94
N LEU A 45 -1.42 -11.50 16.24
CA LEU A 45 -1.65 -10.17 16.80
C LEU A 45 -3.14 -9.95 17.10
N PRO A 46 -3.48 -9.26 18.21
CA PRO A 46 -4.86 -8.91 18.53
C PRO A 46 -5.42 -7.96 17.47
N TRP A 47 -6.72 -8.03 17.26
CA TRP A 47 -7.44 -7.14 16.36
C TRP A 47 -8.00 -5.94 17.13
N VAL A 48 -8.08 -4.81 16.43
CA VAL A 48 -8.76 -3.62 16.94
C VAL A 48 -10.11 -3.50 16.26
N LYS A 49 -11.18 -3.35 17.06
CA LYS A 49 -12.51 -3.12 16.52
C LYS A 49 -12.60 -1.70 15.95
N VAL A 50 -13.03 -1.60 14.70
CA VAL A 50 -13.34 -0.33 14.05
C VAL A 50 -14.80 0.01 14.34
N GLU A 51 -15.04 1.00 15.21
CA GLU A 51 -16.40 1.43 15.61
C GLU A 51 -16.91 2.63 14.81
N LYS A 52 -16.00 3.39 14.22
CA LYS A 52 -16.32 4.58 13.41
C LYS A 52 -16.91 4.19 12.08
N ASN A 53 -18.05 4.78 11.74
CA ASN A 53 -18.71 4.58 10.45
C ASN A 53 -18.09 5.51 9.40
N TYR A 54 -17.19 4.98 8.59
CA TYR A 54 -16.66 5.71 7.44
C TYR A 54 -17.59 5.57 6.24
N VAL A 55 -17.82 6.68 5.55
CA VAL A 55 -18.59 6.73 4.30
C VAL A 55 -17.71 7.36 3.23
N PHE A 56 -17.57 6.68 2.12
CA PHE A 56 -16.71 7.06 0.99
C PHE A 56 -17.56 7.52 -0.19
N ASP A 57 -16.96 8.32 -1.07
CA ASP A 57 -17.58 8.65 -2.36
C ASP A 57 -17.05 7.69 -3.43
N GLY A 58 -17.96 7.18 -4.24
CA GLY A 58 -17.67 6.18 -5.28
C GLY A 58 -18.68 6.22 -6.45
N PRO A 59 -18.66 5.23 -7.35
CA PRO A 59 -19.40 5.25 -8.60
C PRO A 59 -20.93 5.29 -8.46
N GLY A 60 -21.47 5.06 -7.29
CA GLY A 60 -22.91 5.13 -7.01
C GLY A 60 -23.28 6.23 -6.02
N GLY A 61 -22.35 7.10 -5.67
CA GLY A 61 -22.49 8.09 -4.62
C GLY A 61 -21.82 7.62 -3.32
N LYS A 62 -22.46 7.85 -2.19
CA LYS A 62 -21.92 7.52 -0.87
C LYS A 62 -22.07 6.05 -0.54
N ILE A 63 -20.98 5.42 -0.10
CA ILE A 63 -20.91 4.02 0.24
C ILE A 63 -20.30 3.81 1.63
N PRO A 64 -20.96 3.13 2.57
CA PRO A 64 -20.41 2.78 3.86
C PRO A 64 -19.24 1.78 3.76
N MET A 65 -18.28 1.85 4.69
CA MET A 65 -17.13 0.94 4.73
C MET A 65 -17.53 -0.54 4.70
N ALA A 66 -18.60 -0.93 5.37
CA ALA A 66 -19.06 -2.31 5.40
C ALA A 66 -19.43 -2.84 4.01
N GLU A 67 -19.95 -2.01 3.12
CA GLU A 67 -20.31 -2.39 1.76
C GLU A 67 -19.09 -2.58 0.85
N LEU A 68 -17.93 -1.98 1.21
CA LEU A 68 -16.68 -2.15 0.46
C LEU A 68 -16.15 -3.59 0.52
N PHE A 69 -16.54 -4.35 1.52
CA PHE A 69 -16.21 -5.78 1.63
C PHE A 69 -16.92 -6.66 0.58
N GLU A 70 -18.05 -6.20 0.00
CA GLU A 70 -18.82 -6.94 -1.01
C GLU A 70 -19.21 -8.36 -0.60
N GLY A 71 -19.56 -8.52 0.66
CA GLY A 71 -19.94 -9.81 1.25
C GLY A 71 -18.75 -10.73 1.58
N ARG A 72 -17.52 -10.27 1.43
CA ARG A 72 -16.31 -11.01 1.82
C ARG A 72 -15.90 -10.65 3.24
N SER A 73 -15.14 -11.55 3.88
CA SER A 73 -14.73 -11.37 5.26
C SER A 73 -13.49 -10.48 5.42
N GLN A 74 -12.76 -10.22 4.33
CA GLN A 74 -11.50 -9.47 4.37
C GLN A 74 -11.50 -8.34 3.34
N LEU A 75 -10.92 -7.20 3.74
CA LEU A 75 -10.72 -6.02 2.89
C LEU A 75 -9.25 -5.63 2.90
N VAL A 76 -8.63 -5.56 1.73
CA VAL A 76 -7.32 -4.95 1.51
C VAL A 76 -7.53 -3.55 0.96
N VAL A 77 -7.03 -2.56 1.68
CA VAL A 77 -7.05 -1.16 1.28
C VAL A 77 -5.66 -0.74 0.83
N TYR A 78 -5.55 -0.29 -0.40
CA TYR A 78 -4.38 0.40 -0.89
C TYR A 78 -4.58 1.91 -0.77
N HIS A 79 -3.87 2.54 0.15
CA HIS A 79 -3.84 3.99 0.26
C HIS A 79 -3.00 4.56 -0.89
N PHE A 80 -3.68 5.08 -1.90
CA PHE A 80 -3.06 5.66 -3.09
C PHE A 80 -2.93 7.17 -2.90
N MET A 81 -1.72 7.69 -3.00
CA MET A 81 -1.44 9.12 -2.84
C MET A 81 -2.03 9.93 -3.98
N PHE A 82 -3.12 10.60 -3.72
CA PHE A 82 -3.75 11.55 -4.62
C PHE A 82 -4.50 12.58 -3.77
N ALA A 83 -3.83 13.71 -3.52
CA ALA A 83 -4.39 14.79 -2.73
C ALA A 83 -5.48 15.56 -3.50
N PRO A 84 -6.39 16.26 -2.78
CA PRO A 84 -7.48 17.02 -3.42
C PRO A 84 -7.02 18.09 -4.42
N ASP A 85 -5.87 18.71 -4.16
CA ASP A 85 -5.27 19.78 -4.96
C ASP A 85 -4.35 19.28 -6.08
N TRP A 86 -4.00 17.99 -6.10
CA TRP A 86 -3.15 17.42 -7.14
C TRP A 86 -3.90 17.26 -8.46
N ASN A 87 -3.19 17.45 -9.57
CA ASN A 87 -3.74 17.22 -10.91
C ASN A 87 -3.62 15.78 -11.37
N GLU A 88 -2.68 15.03 -10.80
CA GLU A 88 -2.38 13.63 -11.14
C GLU A 88 -2.06 12.82 -9.88
N GLY A 89 -2.30 11.53 -9.95
CA GLY A 89 -1.92 10.60 -8.88
C GLY A 89 -0.41 10.40 -8.80
N CYS A 90 0.08 10.00 -7.64
CA CYS A 90 1.49 9.72 -7.41
C CYS A 90 2.05 8.70 -8.41
N PRO A 91 3.18 8.99 -9.09
CA PRO A 91 3.79 8.07 -10.06
C PRO A 91 4.21 6.73 -9.47
N SER A 92 4.77 6.73 -8.24
CA SER A 92 5.18 5.50 -7.55
C SER A 92 3.97 4.64 -7.18
N CYS A 93 2.86 5.26 -6.72
CA CYS A 93 1.62 4.54 -6.47
C CYS A 93 1.02 3.99 -7.76
N SER A 94 1.11 4.72 -8.87
CA SER A 94 0.65 4.28 -10.18
C SER A 94 1.40 3.05 -10.67
N PHE A 95 2.73 3.04 -10.50
CA PHE A 95 3.56 1.87 -10.83
C PHE A 95 3.09 0.58 -10.15
N TRP A 96 2.73 0.66 -8.85
CA TRP A 96 2.16 -0.48 -8.13
C TRP A 96 0.75 -0.81 -8.62
N ALA A 97 -0.08 0.21 -8.83
CA ALA A 97 -1.48 0.07 -9.21
C ALA A 97 -1.67 -0.55 -10.60
N ASP A 98 -0.71 -0.42 -11.51
CA ASP A 98 -0.73 -1.06 -12.83
C ASP A 98 -0.89 -2.60 -12.74
N ASN A 99 -0.53 -3.20 -11.59
CA ASN A 99 -0.67 -4.64 -11.37
C ASN A 99 -2.01 -5.04 -10.72
N PHE A 100 -2.88 -4.10 -10.34
CA PHE A 100 -4.07 -4.42 -9.55
C PHE A 100 -5.24 -4.92 -10.40
N ASN A 101 -5.27 -4.64 -11.70
CA ASN A 101 -6.38 -5.02 -12.59
C ASN A 101 -6.67 -6.53 -12.59
N VAL A 102 -5.65 -7.35 -12.47
CA VAL A 102 -5.78 -8.82 -12.57
C VAL A 102 -5.79 -9.51 -11.21
N ILE A 103 -5.18 -8.91 -10.19
CA ILE A 103 -5.03 -9.56 -8.88
C ILE A 103 -6.37 -9.70 -8.15
N GLY A 104 -7.32 -8.78 -8.39
CA GLY A 104 -8.61 -8.75 -7.73
C GLY A 104 -9.39 -10.06 -7.87
N ILE A 105 -9.35 -10.70 -9.05
CA ILE A 105 -10.01 -11.98 -9.28
C ILE A 105 -9.47 -13.07 -8.35
N HIS A 106 -8.15 -13.16 -8.22
CA HIS A 106 -7.50 -14.15 -7.36
C HIS A 106 -7.77 -13.90 -5.87
N LEU A 107 -7.77 -12.63 -5.45
CA LEU A 107 -8.10 -12.26 -4.08
C LEU A 107 -9.56 -12.59 -3.74
N ASN A 108 -10.50 -12.33 -4.66
CA ASN A 108 -11.91 -12.65 -4.46
C ASN A 108 -12.14 -14.14 -4.20
N HIS A 109 -11.39 -15.03 -4.87
CA HIS A 109 -11.41 -16.47 -4.60
C HIS A 109 -10.81 -16.86 -3.25
N ARG A 110 -10.15 -15.94 -2.56
CA ARG A 110 -9.59 -16.10 -1.20
C ARG A 110 -10.38 -15.33 -0.15
N ASP A 111 -11.62 -14.98 -0.46
CA ASP A 111 -12.50 -14.23 0.44
C ASP A 111 -11.93 -12.85 0.83
N VAL A 112 -11.23 -12.19 -0.11
CA VAL A 112 -10.62 -10.88 0.06
C VAL A 112 -11.12 -9.93 -1.02
N THR A 113 -11.63 -8.77 -0.62
CA THR A 113 -11.85 -7.63 -1.52
C THR A 113 -10.64 -6.71 -1.49
N MET A 114 -10.19 -6.25 -2.64
CA MET A 114 -9.12 -5.24 -2.75
C MET A 114 -9.67 -3.97 -3.36
N ILE A 115 -9.37 -2.85 -2.72
CA ILE A 115 -9.76 -1.51 -3.17
C ILE A 115 -8.58 -0.54 -3.03
N ALA A 116 -8.63 0.57 -3.76
CA ALA A 116 -7.80 1.74 -3.50
C ALA A 116 -8.64 2.84 -2.85
N ILE A 117 -8.00 3.65 -2.02
CA ILE A 117 -8.58 4.85 -1.39
C ILE A 117 -7.62 6.01 -1.54
N SER A 118 -8.17 7.20 -1.85
CA SER A 118 -7.44 8.48 -1.92
C SER A 118 -8.30 9.62 -1.41
N ARG A 119 -7.66 10.75 -1.08
CA ARG A 119 -8.36 11.97 -0.64
C ARG A 119 -8.89 12.85 -1.77
N ALA A 120 -8.40 12.69 -2.99
CA ALA A 120 -8.93 13.43 -4.12
C ALA A 120 -10.43 13.18 -4.33
N PRO A 121 -11.21 14.16 -4.81
CA PRO A 121 -12.62 13.99 -5.14
C PRO A 121 -12.86 12.83 -6.10
N TRP A 122 -13.99 12.15 -5.95
CA TRP A 122 -14.34 10.96 -6.75
C TRP A 122 -14.22 11.19 -8.26
N GLU A 123 -14.70 12.31 -8.76
CA GLU A 123 -14.67 12.65 -10.19
C GLU A 123 -13.23 12.71 -10.72
N LYS A 124 -12.31 13.19 -9.91
CA LYS A 124 -10.88 13.26 -10.24
C LYS A 124 -10.24 11.87 -10.26
N LEU A 125 -10.58 11.02 -9.30
CA LEU A 125 -10.14 9.62 -9.25
C LEU A 125 -10.64 8.84 -10.46
N GLU A 126 -11.92 8.98 -10.81
CA GLU A 126 -12.53 8.30 -11.95
C GLU A 126 -11.91 8.72 -13.27
N ALA A 127 -11.64 10.01 -13.45
CA ALA A 127 -11.00 10.55 -14.65
C ALA A 127 -9.57 9.98 -14.80
N PHE A 128 -8.81 9.97 -13.72
CA PHE A 128 -7.44 9.43 -13.71
C PHE A 128 -7.43 7.92 -13.95
N LYS A 129 -8.28 7.16 -13.25
CA LYS A 129 -8.46 5.73 -13.42
C LYS A 129 -8.77 5.35 -14.88
N ARG A 130 -9.68 6.11 -15.52
CA ARG A 130 -10.03 5.91 -16.94
C ARG A 130 -8.84 6.19 -17.86
N ARG A 131 -8.08 7.24 -17.61
CA ARG A 131 -6.86 7.58 -18.37
C ARG A 131 -5.84 6.46 -18.30
N MET A 132 -5.67 5.84 -17.12
CA MET A 132 -4.70 4.77 -16.89
C MET A 132 -5.20 3.38 -17.36
N GLY A 133 -6.46 3.24 -17.76
CA GLY A 133 -7.04 1.96 -18.15
C GLY A 133 -7.23 0.98 -16.99
N TRP A 134 -7.36 1.50 -15.76
CA TRP A 134 -7.57 0.67 -14.57
C TRP A 134 -9.03 0.31 -14.37
N ASN A 135 -9.28 -0.89 -13.86
CA ASN A 135 -10.62 -1.40 -13.57
C ASN A 135 -10.84 -1.77 -12.11
N PHE A 136 -9.80 -1.74 -11.27
CA PHE A 136 -9.95 -1.97 -9.84
C PHE A 136 -10.84 -0.91 -9.17
N LYS A 137 -11.36 -1.22 -7.99
CA LYS A 137 -12.24 -0.31 -7.24
C LYS A 137 -11.42 0.75 -6.52
N TRP A 138 -11.83 1.98 -6.72
CA TRP A 138 -11.18 3.14 -6.11
C TRP A 138 -12.23 4.07 -5.53
N PHE A 139 -12.05 4.53 -4.30
CA PHE A 139 -13.01 5.36 -3.58
C PHE A 139 -12.32 6.60 -3.01
N SER A 140 -13.11 7.67 -2.84
CA SER A 140 -12.63 8.90 -2.22
C SER A 140 -12.95 8.91 -0.72
N SER A 141 -11.95 9.23 0.08
CA SER A 141 -12.06 9.54 1.52
C SER A 141 -12.01 11.04 1.78
N GLY A 142 -12.13 11.88 0.75
CA GLY A 142 -11.98 13.33 0.89
C GLY A 142 -12.95 14.00 1.88
N ASN A 143 -14.09 13.37 2.13
CA ASN A 143 -15.15 13.86 3.01
C ASN A 143 -15.21 13.15 4.38
N ASN A 144 -14.17 12.41 4.77
CA ASN A 144 -14.11 11.74 6.07
C ASN A 144 -12.67 11.71 6.61
N ASP A 145 -12.51 11.23 7.85
CA ASP A 145 -11.22 11.21 8.55
C ASP A 145 -10.42 9.93 8.35
N PHE A 146 -10.86 9.02 7.47
CA PHE A 146 -10.26 7.69 7.30
C PHE A 146 -8.74 7.72 7.13
N ASN A 147 -8.23 8.57 6.25
CA ASN A 147 -6.79 8.66 6.02
C ASN A 147 -6.02 9.20 7.23
N TYR A 148 -6.64 10.08 8.03
CA TYR A 148 -6.03 10.61 9.26
C TYR A 148 -6.03 9.56 10.37
N ASP A 149 -7.14 8.86 10.58
CA ASP A 149 -7.28 7.82 11.59
C ASP A 149 -6.36 6.62 11.32
N TYR A 150 -6.01 6.36 10.06
CA TYR A 150 -5.06 5.32 9.65
C TYR A 150 -3.63 5.85 9.44
N HIS A 151 -3.33 7.09 9.87
CA HIS A 151 -2.00 7.70 9.86
C HIS A 151 -1.32 7.72 8.47
N VAL A 152 -2.11 7.89 7.42
CA VAL A 152 -1.62 8.03 6.03
C VAL A 152 -1.84 9.44 5.46
N SER A 153 -2.46 10.33 6.23
CA SER A 153 -2.52 11.77 6.01
C SER A 153 -2.37 12.49 7.33
N PHE A 154 -1.84 13.71 7.32
CA PHE A 154 -1.57 14.50 8.50
C PHE A 154 -2.16 15.88 8.35
N THR A 155 -2.74 16.43 9.44
CA THR A 155 -3.21 17.82 9.44
C THR A 155 -2.02 18.78 9.48
N PRO A 156 -2.21 20.05 9.03
CA PRO A 156 -1.15 21.06 9.11
C PRO A 156 -0.62 21.26 10.55
N GLU A 157 -1.46 21.06 11.56
CA GLU A 157 -1.09 21.17 12.98
C GLU A 157 -0.15 20.02 13.37
N VAL A 158 -0.48 18.78 12.99
CA VAL A 158 0.36 17.59 13.22
C VAL A 158 1.68 17.73 12.48
N LEU A 159 1.65 18.22 11.23
CA LEU A 159 2.87 18.46 10.44
C LEU A 159 3.81 19.52 11.05
N LYS A 160 3.31 20.45 11.86
CA LYS A 160 4.14 21.42 12.60
C LYS A 160 4.76 20.86 13.88
N SER A 161 4.24 19.75 14.36
CA SER A 161 4.74 19.02 15.52
C SER A 161 5.57 17.82 15.09
N GLN A 162 5.98 16.98 16.05
CA GLN A 162 6.60 15.69 15.76
C GLN A 162 5.55 14.72 15.23
N VAL A 163 5.71 14.27 13.98
CA VAL A 163 4.82 13.26 13.39
C VAL A 163 5.17 11.88 13.94
N GLU A 164 4.19 11.15 14.44
CA GLU A 164 4.34 9.74 14.72
C GLU A 164 4.16 8.94 13.42
N TYR A 165 5.23 8.27 13.00
CA TYR A 165 5.20 7.42 11.82
C TYR A 165 5.90 6.10 12.11
N ASN A 166 5.30 4.99 11.73
CA ASN A 166 5.84 3.65 11.95
C ASN A 166 6.14 3.35 13.43
N TYR A 167 5.26 3.81 14.34
CA TYR A 167 5.40 3.71 15.80
C TYR A 167 6.63 4.42 16.37
N GLY A 168 7.23 5.32 15.63
CA GLY A 168 8.36 6.14 16.04
C GLY A 168 8.09 7.63 15.80
N LYS A 169 8.79 8.46 16.56
CA LYS A 169 8.75 9.90 16.34
C LYS A 169 9.68 10.24 15.18
N TRP A 170 9.14 10.93 14.19
CA TRP A 170 9.89 11.36 13.02
C TRP A 170 10.15 12.87 13.08
N GLU A 171 11.42 13.24 13.09
CA GLU A 171 11.82 14.63 12.92
C GLU A 171 11.77 14.94 11.42
N ARG A 172 11.03 15.97 11.10
CA ARG A 172 10.63 16.34 9.76
C ARG A 172 11.83 16.56 8.83
N GLY A 173 12.00 15.67 7.83
CA GLY A 173 12.63 16.03 6.56
C GLY A 173 11.54 16.46 5.57
N ASP A 174 11.87 17.27 4.58
CA ASP A 174 10.95 17.84 3.57
C ASP A 174 10.13 16.80 2.78
N GLU A 175 10.39 15.52 2.95
CA GLU A 175 9.79 14.40 2.20
C GLU A 175 8.36 14.01 2.65
N LEU A 176 7.92 14.41 3.88
CA LEU A 176 6.56 14.15 4.37
C LEU A 176 5.59 15.33 4.17
N ALA A 177 6.02 16.40 3.56
CA ALA A 177 5.17 17.55 3.29
C ALA A 177 4.07 17.27 2.24
N HIS A 178 4.04 16.06 1.69
CA HIS A 178 3.02 15.63 0.74
C HIS A 178 1.95 14.83 1.47
N ASP A 179 0.72 15.34 1.45
CA ASP A 179 -0.49 14.63 1.85
C ASP A 179 -0.57 13.27 1.12
N TYR A 180 -0.48 12.17 1.86
CA TYR A 180 -0.76 10.85 1.34
C TYR A 180 -2.26 10.67 1.15
#